data_f3b8a54d91539e32b2c09f08bfc2b456
#
_entry.id   f3b8a54d91539e32b2c09f08bfc2b456
#
_cell.length_a   1.000
_cell.length_b   1.000
_cell.length_c   1.000
_cell.angle_alpha   90.00
_cell.angle_beta   90.00
_cell.angle_gamma   90.00
#
_symmetry.space_group_name_H-M   'P 1'
#
loop_
_entity.id
_entity.type
_entity.pdbx_description
1 polymer ?
#
loop_
_entity_poly.entity_id
_entity_poly.type
_entity_poly.pdbx_seq_one_letter_code
_entity_poly.pdbx_strand_id
1 'polypeptide(L)'
;EYALQLAEEACAAGVDEVQFDYVRYPDADHSVLVFDGGSTEQTRVATITGFLAEAKERVGPRCQTAADIFGFVTSVSNDGGIGHQVEALAEVTDVLSPMVYPNHWGPGWFGYTSPEDHPGGVIDQSMRNVLERTAGRTTIRPWLQDFGGYGPAEVRAQIDAADSLGLGWMLWNAGSVFTEGGIPLADEVSTPSQVPPPVEETRPPSGFWDVPAANGYGQAI
;
A
#
# COMPACT_ATOMS: atom_id res chain seq x y z
N GLU A 1 13.80 16.93 7.96
CA GLU A 1 14.73 16.83 9.08
C GLU A 1 14.03 16.43 10.38
N TYR A 2 12.98 17.15 10.83
CA TYR A 2 12.30 16.87 12.09
C TYR A 2 11.72 15.45 12.19
N ALA A 3 11.03 14.98 11.14
CA ALA A 3 10.47 13.63 11.12
C ALA A 3 11.55 12.53 11.20
N LEU A 4 12.68 12.74 10.54
CA LEU A 4 13.83 11.82 10.59
C LEU A 4 14.45 11.76 11.98
N GLN A 5 14.59 12.91 12.64
CA GLN A 5 15.09 12.94 14.01
C GLN A 5 14.18 12.20 14.98
N LEU A 6 12.85 12.36 14.87
CA LEU A 6 11.89 11.62 15.67
C LEU A 6 11.99 10.10 15.42
N ALA A 7 12.16 9.70 14.17
CA ALA A 7 12.37 8.29 13.82
C ALA A 7 13.64 7.72 14.47
N GLU A 8 14.75 8.45 14.44
CA GLU A 8 16.00 8.05 15.10
C GLU A 8 15.82 7.90 16.61
N GLU A 9 15.14 8.87 17.26
CA GLU A 9 14.87 8.84 18.71
C GLU A 9 13.97 7.67 19.07
N ALA A 10 12.92 7.39 18.29
CA ALA A 10 12.03 6.24 18.50
C ALA A 10 12.81 4.91 18.39
N CYS A 11 13.61 4.74 17.35
CA CYS A 11 14.43 3.55 17.17
C CYS A 11 15.49 3.41 18.28
N ALA A 12 16.07 4.52 18.76
CA ALA A 12 16.99 4.52 19.88
C ALA A 12 16.29 4.15 21.20
N ALA A 13 15.00 4.42 21.33
CA ALA A 13 14.18 4.02 22.46
C ALA A 13 13.75 2.55 22.43
N GLY A 14 13.99 1.82 21.33
CA GLY A 14 13.78 0.39 21.19
C GLY A 14 12.51 -0.03 20.48
N VAL A 15 11.93 0.82 19.62
CA VAL A 15 10.90 0.37 18.68
C VAL A 15 11.52 -0.46 17.56
N ASP A 16 10.79 -1.49 17.10
CA ASP A 16 11.28 -2.41 16.08
C ASP A 16 11.15 -1.85 14.66
N GLU A 17 10.17 -0.97 14.44
CA GLU A 17 9.86 -0.40 13.13
C GLU A 17 9.31 1.03 13.25
N VAL A 18 9.69 1.89 12.32
CA VAL A 18 9.06 3.21 12.10
C VAL A 18 8.36 3.22 10.76
N GLN A 19 7.08 3.52 10.78
CA GLN A 19 6.24 3.60 9.59
C GLN A 19 5.93 5.06 9.27
N PHE A 20 6.26 5.48 8.04
CA PHE A 20 6.03 6.82 7.54
C PHE A 20 4.70 6.88 6.78
N ASP A 21 3.78 7.69 7.29
CA ASP A 21 2.52 8.01 6.63
C ASP A 21 2.58 9.39 5.97
N TYR A 22 1.70 9.63 4.99
CA TYR A 22 1.63 10.89 4.23
C TYR A 22 2.93 11.31 3.51
N VAL A 23 3.83 10.39 3.26
CA VAL A 23 5.07 10.64 2.50
C VAL A 23 4.74 10.64 1.01
N ARG A 24 4.18 11.73 0.53
CA ARG A 24 3.71 11.88 -0.85
C ARG A 24 3.55 13.34 -1.26
N TYR A 25 3.49 13.59 -2.56
CA TYR A 25 2.96 14.84 -3.08
C TYR A 25 1.45 14.91 -2.87
N PRO A 26 0.86 16.11 -2.80
CA PRO A 26 -0.60 16.26 -2.73
C PRO A 26 -1.28 15.57 -3.91
N ASP A 27 -2.39 14.89 -3.64
CA ASP A 27 -3.30 14.39 -4.66
C ASP A 27 -4.20 15.54 -5.12
N ALA A 28 -3.68 16.37 -6.02
CA ALA A 28 -4.30 17.60 -6.48
C ALA A 28 -3.80 17.97 -7.88
N ASP A 29 -4.42 18.99 -8.49
CA ASP A 29 -3.93 19.56 -9.74
C ASP A 29 -2.58 20.26 -9.51
N HIS A 30 -1.51 19.63 -9.95
CA HIS A 30 -0.15 20.14 -9.82
C HIS A 30 0.13 21.37 -10.68
N SER A 31 -0.75 21.70 -11.63
CA SER A 31 -0.59 22.91 -12.46
C SER A 31 -0.78 24.22 -11.66
N VAL A 32 -1.47 24.13 -10.52
CA VAL A 32 -1.74 25.26 -9.62
C VAL A 32 -0.86 25.26 -8.35
N LEU A 33 -0.01 24.24 -8.21
CA LEU A 33 0.91 24.10 -7.08
C LEU A 33 2.35 24.44 -7.50
N VAL A 34 3.09 25.04 -6.59
CA VAL A 34 4.50 25.38 -6.79
C VAL A 34 5.34 24.55 -5.83
N PHE A 35 6.27 23.79 -6.39
CA PHE A 35 7.24 23.01 -5.64
C PHE A 35 8.67 23.41 -6.02
N ASP A 36 9.53 23.48 -5.04
CA ASP A 36 10.97 23.64 -5.29
C ASP A 36 11.47 22.43 -6.09
N GLY A 37 12.08 22.69 -7.27
CA GLY A 37 12.51 21.61 -8.17
C GLY A 37 11.42 21.08 -9.12
N GLY A 38 10.18 21.60 -9.03
CA GLY A 38 9.07 21.20 -9.89
C GLY A 38 8.32 19.94 -9.42
N SER A 39 7.33 19.50 -10.21
CA SER A 39 6.46 18.36 -9.90
C SER A 39 6.29 17.41 -11.10
N THR A 40 7.34 17.18 -11.86
CA THR A 40 7.35 16.10 -12.86
C THR A 40 7.35 14.74 -12.16
N GLU A 41 6.92 13.68 -12.80
CA GLU A 41 6.99 12.32 -12.26
C GLU A 41 8.40 12.02 -11.73
N GLN A 42 9.42 12.32 -12.54
CA GLN A 42 10.82 12.09 -12.14
C GLN A 42 11.19 12.82 -10.85
N THR A 43 10.81 14.10 -10.72
CA THR A 43 11.14 14.88 -9.51
C THR A 43 10.34 14.41 -8.30
N ARG A 44 9.08 14.04 -8.46
CA ARG A 44 8.26 13.49 -7.39
C ARG A 44 8.83 12.17 -6.87
N VAL A 45 9.10 11.24 -7.77
CA VAL A 45 9.70 9.94 -7.40
C VAL A 45 11.04 10.14 -6.70
N ALA A 46 11.94 10.95 -7.26
CA ALA A 46 13.23 11.20 -6.66
C ALA A 46 13.15 11.85 -5.26
N THR A 47 12.19 12.75 -5.05
CA THR A 47 11.99 13.39 -3.74
C THR A 47 11.51 12.40 -2.68
N ILE A 48 10.50 11.59 -3.00
CA ILE A 48 9.93 10.64 -2.05
C ILE A 48 10.90 9.49 -1.76
N THR A 49 11.51 8.90 -2.78
CA THR A 49 12.53 7.85 -2.60
C THR A 49 13.76 8.36 -1.88
N GLY A 50 14.20 9.60 -2.15
CA GLY A 50 15.33 10.22 -1.47
C GLY A 50 15.08 10.41 0.03
N PHE A 51 13.87 10.84 0.42
CA PHE A 51 13.48 10.94 1.83
C PHE A 51 13.49 9.59 2.53
N LEU A 52 12.90 8.55 1.91
CA LEU A 52 12.82 7.21 2.50
C LEU A 52 14.19 6.52 2.56
N ALA A 53 15.05 6.74 1.56
CA ALA A 53 16.43 6.26 1.58
C ALA A 53 17.23 6.87 2.72
N GLU A 54 17.12 8.21 2.93
CA GLU A 54 17.74 8.90 4.07
C GLU A 54 17.17 8.38 5.40
N ALA A 55 15.86 8.17 5.49
CA ALA A 55 15.24 7.59 6.68
C ALA A 55 15.85 6.22 7.01
N LYS A 56 15.91 5.32 6.02
CA LYS A 56 16.48 3.98 6.18
C LYS A 56 17.95 4.03 6.60
N GLU A 57 18.75 4.92 6.03
CA GLU A 57 20.15 5.10 6.41
C GLU A 57 20.30 5.56 7.86
N ARG A 58 19.46 6.51 8.30
CA ARG A 58 19.54 7.11 9.64
C ARG A 58 19.03 6.18 10.74
N VAL A 59 17.93 5.43 10.52
CA VAL A 59 17.37 4.53 11.53
C VAL A 59 17.97 3.13 11.49
N GLY A 60 18.31 2.62 10.32
CA GLY A 60 18.96 1.30 10.20
C GLY A 60 20.41 1.30 10.71
N PRO A 61 20.91 0.20 11.26
CA PRO A 61 20.27 -1.12 11.45
C PRO A 61 19.47 -1.25 12.75
N ARG A 62 19.08 -0.17 13.40
CA ARG A 62 18.41 -0.18 14.71
C ARG A 62 16.95 -0.66 14.64
N CYS A 63 16.23 -0.25 13.62
CA CYS A 63 14.87 -0.71 13.36
C CYS A 63 14.54 -0.67 11.86
N GLN A 64 13.42 -1.29 11.49
CA GLN A 64 12.94 -1.31 10.11
C GLN A 64 12.26 0.01 9.73
N THR A 65 12.29 0.32 8.44
CA THR A 65 11.53 1.43 7.85
C THR A 65 10.37 0.91 7.04
N ALA A 66 9.17 1.40 7.34
CA ALA A 66 7.96 1.13 6.57
C ALA A 66 7.40 2.42 5.97
N ALA A 67 6.70 2.33 4.85
CA ALA A 67 6.02 3.45 4.24
C ALA A 67 4.59 3.09 3.81
N ASP A 68 3.63 3.95 4.17
CA ASP A 68 2.27 3.87 3.68
C ASP A 68 2.19 4.42 2.27
N ILE A 69 1.59 3.66 1.38
CA ILE A 69 1.39 4.05 -0.02
C ILE A 69 -0.08 3.94 -0.39
N PHE A 70 -0.53 4.77 -1.32
CA PHE A 70 -1.90 4.66 -1.82
C PHE A 70 -2.13 3.33 -2.51
N GLY A 71 -3.28 2.71 -2.24
CA GLY A 71 -3.61 1.38 -2.77
C GLY A 71 -3.60 1.34 -4.31
N PHE A 72 -4.11 2.38 -4.98
CA PHE A 72 -4.22 2.39 -6.43
C PHE A 72 -2.86 2.34 -7.16
N VAL A 73 -1.78 2.80 -6.53
CA VAL A 73 -0.44 2.75 -7.15
C VAL A 73 0.07 1.31 -7.35
N THR A 74 -0.52 0.35 -6.66
CA THR A 74 -0.24 -1.07 -6.90
C THR A 74 -0.66 -1.52 -8.29
N SER A 75 -1.61 -0.80 -8.91
CA SER A 75 -2.29 -1.19 -10.15
C SER A 75 -2.13 -0.20 -11.29
N VAL A 76 -1.23 0.78 -11.16
CA VAL A 76 -0.82 1.70 -12.24
C VAL A 76 0.69 1.64 -12.43
N SER A 77 1.18 1.94 -13.65
CA SER A 77 2.61 1.84 -13.99
C SER A 77 3.43 3.08 -13.64
N ASN A 78 2.76 4.19 -13.32
CA ASN A 78 3.39 5.47 -12.98
C ASN A 78 3.38 5.72 -11.45
N ASP A 79 3.81 6.90 -11.04
CA ASP A 79 3.87 7.32 -9.63
C ASP A 79 2.51 7.73 -9.03
N GLY A 80 1.41 7.58 -9.77
CA GLY A 80 0.07 8.04 -9.38
C GLY A 80 -0.08 9.56 -9.26
N GLY A 81 0.88 10.33 -9.75
CA GLY A 81 0.92 11.79 -9.57
C GLY A 81 1.42 12.23 -8.19
N ILE A 82 1.77 11.32 -7.31
CA ILE A 82 2.07 11.58 -5.90
C ILE A 82 3.49 11.16 -5.46
N GLY A 83 4.29 10.64 -6.38
CA GLY A 83 5.65 10.18 -6.11
C GLY A 83 5.75 8.71 -5.67
N HIS A 84 4.66 7.96 -5.69
CA HIS A 84 4.61 6.57 -5.27
C HIS A 84 4.88 5.61 -6.43
N GLN A 85 6.10 5.58 -6.94
CA GLN A 85 6.50 4.54 -7.88
C GLN A 85 6.96 3.29 -7.10
N VAL A 86 6.17 2.24 -7.17
CA VAL A 86 6.30 1.03 -6.34
C VAL A 86 7.69 0.40 -6.43
N GLU A 87 8.22 0.28 -7.65
CA GLU A 87 9.54 -0.33 -7.88
C GLU A 87 10.67 0.46 -7.22
N ALA A 88 10.61 1.78 -7.31
CA ALA A 88 11.62 2.66 -6.72
C ALA A 88 11.51 2.69 -5.17
N LEU A 89 10.30 2.66 -4.63
CA LEU A 89 10.07 2.59 -3.19
C LEU A 89 10.55 1.27 -2.60
N ALA A 90 10.38 0.16 -3.31
CA ALA A 90 10.83 -1.16 -2.88
C ALA A 90 12.36 -1.27 -2.69
N GLU A 91 13.14 -0.44 -3.37
CA GLU A 91 14.61 -0.41 -3.21
C GLU A 91 15.05 0.28 -1.91
N VAL A 92 14.21 1.16 -1.36
CA VAL A 92 14.60 2.08 -0.27
C VAL A 92 13.82 1.87 1.03
N THR A 93 12.90 0.90 1.10
CA THR A 93 12.14 0.57 2.30
C THR A 93 12.26 -0.90 2.67
N ASP A 94 12.08 -1.23 3.95
CA ASP A 94 12.02 -2.61 4.42
C ASP A 94 10.60 -3.17 4.28
N VAL A 95 9.59 -2.30 4.45
CA VAL A 95 8.17 -2.64 4.33
C VAL A 95 7.44 -1.59 3.50
N LEU A 96 6.59 -2.02 2.57
CA LEU A 96 5.58 -1.19 1.92
C LEU A 96 4.20 -1.61 2.41
N SER A 97 3.42 -0.64 2.84
CA SER A 97 2.08 -0.84 3.37
C SER A 97 1.03 -0.15 2.48
N PRO A 98 0.56 -0.83 1.41
CA PRO A 98 -0.49 -0.28 0.56
C PRO A 98 -1.81 -0.13 1.31
N MET A 99 -2.42 1.05 1.25
CA MET A 99 -3.74 1.35 1.80
C MET A 99 -4.83 0.90 0.82
N VAL A 100 -5.13 -0.41 0.83
CA VAL A 100 -6.06 -1.02 -0.13
C VAL A 100 -7.45 -1.08 0.47
N TYR A 101 -8.15 0.04 0.40
CA TYR A 101 -9.53 0.14 0.90
C TYR A 101 -10.51 -0.02 -0.25
N PRO A 102 -11.29 -1.13 -0.31
CA PRO A 102 -12.16 -1.41 -1.46
C PRO A 102 -13.15 -0.28 -1.81
N ASN A 103 -13.61 0.51 -0.84
CA ASN A 103 -14.48 1.64 -1.10
C ASN A 103 -13.80 2.84 -1.78
N HIS A 104 -12.47 2.84 -1.89
CA HIS A 104 -11.72 3.86 -2.65
C HIS A 104 -11.58 3.53 -4.14
N TRP A 105 -12.03 2.36 -4.56
CA TRP A 105 -11.94 1.91 -5.94
C TRP A 105 -13.25 2.18 -6.69
N GLY A 106 -13.16 2.91 -7.80
CA GLY A 106 -14.33 3.21 -8.62
C GLY A 106 -14.78 2.04 -9.50
N PRO A 107 -15.94 2.17 -10.14
CA PRO A 107 -16.45 1.17 -11.08
C PRO A 107 -15.45 0.84 -12.20
N GLY A 108 -15.35 -0.42 -12.56
CA GLY A 108 -14.50 -0.93 -13.63
C GLY A 108 -13.13 -1.41 -13.17
N TRP A 109 -12.66 -1.03 -11.99
CA TRP A 109 -11.42 -1.57 -11.45
C TRP A 109 -11.55 -3.08 -11.23
N PHE A 110 -10.52 -3.83 -11.64
CA PHE A 110 -10.46 -5.30 -11.56
C PHE A 110 -11.65 -6.02 -12.22
N GLY A 111 -12.37 -5.34 -13.14
CA GLY A 111 -13.56 -5.88 -13.78
C GLY A 111 -14.85 -5.82 -12.94
N TYR A 112 -14.80 -5.23 -11.75
CA TYR A 112 -15.95 -5.10 -10.87
C TYR A 112 -16.78 -3.84 -11.18
N THR A 113 -18.09 -3.97 -11.24
CA THR A 113 -19.00 -2.81 -11.32
C THR A 113 -18.99 -2.01 -10.02
N SER A 114 -18.85 -2.71 -8.89
CA SER A 114 -18.75 -2.15 -7.54
C SER A 114 -17.63 -2.89 -6.80
N PRO A 115 -16.38 -2.37 -6.83
CA PRO A 115 -15.27 -3.02 -6.13
C PRO A 115 -15.50 -3.17 -4.62
N GLU A 116 -16.22 -2.24 -4.00
CA GLU A 116 -16.59 -2.30 -2.58
C GLU A 116 -17.37 -3.57 -2.22
N ASP A 117 -18.17 -4.12 -3.14
CA ASP A 117 -18.90 -5.37 -2.92
C ASP A 117 -18.02 -6.63 -3.07
N HIS A 118 -16.74 -6.46 -3.44
CA HIS A 118 -15.77 -7.54 -3.69
C HIS A 118 -14.46 -7.35 -2.92
N PRO A 119 -14.52 -7.17 -1.57
CA PRO A 119 -13.35 -6.76 -0.78
C PRO A 119 -12.17 -7.73 -0.92
N GLY A 120 -12.39 -9.03 -0.80
CA GLY A 120 -11.32 -10.03 -0.97
C GLY A 120 -10.70 -10.01 -2.37
N GLY A 121 -11.51 -9.80 -3.43
CA GLY A 121 -11.02 -9.73 -4.80
C GLY A 121 -10.16 -8.49 -5.06
N VAL A 122 -10.51 -7.36 -4.47
CA VAL A 122 -9.71 -6.12 -4.55
C VAL A 122 -8.35 -6.32 -3.88
N ILE A 123 -8.32 -6.93 -2.69
CA ILE A 123 -7.06 -7.23 -1.99
C ILE A 123 -6.22 -8.21 -2.80
N ASP A 124 -6.78 -9.34 -3.24
CA ASP A 124 -6.03 -10.35 -4.00
C ASP A 124 -5.37 -9.74 -5.24
N GLN A 125 -6.12 -9.01 -6.06
CA GLN A 125 -5.59 -8.42 -7.28
C GLN A 125 -4.52 -7.35 -7.02
N SER A 126 -4.78 -6.44 -6.07
CA SER A 126 -3.83 -5.38 -5.72
C SER A 126 -2.53 -5.96 -5.16
N MET A 127 -2.64 -7.00 -4.31
CA MET A 127 -1.45 -7.61 -3.71
C MET A 127 -0.64 -8.44 -4.72
N ARG A 128 -1.28 -9.15 -5.63
CA ARG A 128 -0.55 -9.81 -6.73
C ARG A 128 0.22 -8.83 -7.58
N ASN A 129 -0.40 -7.70 -7.94
CA ASN A 129 0.26 -6.66 -8.74
C ASN A 129 1.50 -6.09 -8.02
N VAL A 130 1.38 -5.73 -6.73
CA VAL A 130 2.53 -5.17 -6.00
C VAL A 130 3.62 -6.19 -5.75
N LEU A 131 3.28 -7.46 -5.47
CA LEU A 131 4.25 -8.54 -5.29
C LEU A 131 5.07 -8.80 -6.56
N GLU A 132 4.41 -8.84 -7.72
CA GLU A 132 5.08 -8.96 -9.02
C GLU A 132 6.06 -7.79 -9.25
N ARG A 133 5.60 -6.55 -9.05
CA ARG A 133 6.37 -5.34 -9.29
C ARG A 133 7.54 -5.17 -8.33
N THR A 134 7.38 -5.55 -7.07
CA THR A 134 8.46 -5.45 -6.08
C THR A 134 9.45 -6.61 -6.16
N ALA A 135 9.05 -7.76 -6.72
CA ALA A 135 9.89 -8.94 -6.91
C ALA A 135 10.65 -9.37 -5.63
N GLY A 136 10.01 -9.23 -4.47
CA GLY A 136 10.57 -9.62 -3.17
C GLY A 136 11.64 -8.68 -2.59
N ARG A 137 11.82 -7.47 -3.17
CA ARG A 137 12.81 -6.49 -2.68
C ARG A 137 12.42 -5.81 -1.37
N THR A 138 11.16 -5.86 -1.02
CA THR A 138 10.59 -5.30 0.21
C THR A 138 9.49 -6.22 0.72
N THR A 139 9.19 -6.18 2.01
CA THR A 139 8.02 -6.86 2.58
C THR A 139 6.76 -6.08 2.24
N ILE A 140 5.69 -6.78 1.85
CA ILE A 140 4.38 -6.16 1.61
C ILE A 140 3.46 -6.47 2.78
N ARG A 141 2.86 -5.42 3.36
CA ARG A 141 1.93 -5.53 4.49
C ARG A 141 0.78 -4.54 4.32
N PRO A 142 -0.33 -4.93 3.65
CA PRO A 142 -1.42 -4.02 3.32
C PRO A 142 -2.18 -3.53 4.56
N TRP A 143 -2.70 -2.31 4.48
CA TRP A 143 -3.80 -1.83 5.28
C TRP A 143 -5.13 -2.29 4.68
N LEU A 144 -5.95 -2.94 5.48
CA LEU A 144 -7.27 -3.44 5.13
C LEU A 144 -8.36 -2.56 5.73
N GLN A 145 -9.50 -2.48 5.05
CA GLN A 145 -10.62 -1.63 5.43
C GLN A 145 -11.45 -2.29 6.53
N ASP A 146 -11.62 -1.59 7.65
CA ASP A 146 -12.57 -1.94 8.71
C ASP A 146 -13.46 -0.73 9.05
N PHE A 147 -14.09 -0.15 8.03
CA PHE A 147 -14.96 1.01 8.12
C PHE A 147 -15.96 1.02 6.95
N GLY A 148 -16.81 2.07 6.84
CA GLY A 148 -17.71 2.24 5.69
C GLY A 148 -18.85 1.24 5.62
N GLY A 149 -19.24 0.65 6.77
CA GLY A 149 -20.34 -0.30 6.84
C GLY A 149 -19.92 -1.77 6.63
N TYR A 150 -18.62 -2.05 6.54
CA TYR A 150 -18.13 -3.44 6.52
C TYR A 150 -18.41 -4.14 7.85
N GLY A 151 -18.89 -5.39 7.74
CA GLY A 151 -19.09 -6.30 8.85
C GLY A 151 -18.04 -7.42 8.87
N PRO A 152 -18.27 -8.43 9.72
CA PRO A 152 -17.33 -9.54 9.87
C PRO A 152 -16.99 -10.28 8.57
N ALA A 153 -17.94 -10.42 7.66
CA ALA A 153 -17.74 -11.15 6.40
C ALA A 153 -16.78 -10.39 5.45
N GLU A 154 -16.95 -9.08 5.32
CA GLU A 154 -16.15 -8.24 4.44
C GLU A 154 -14.72 -8.07 4.99
N VAL A 155 -14.57 -7.90 6.32
CA VAL A 155 -13.26 -7.84 6.98
C VAL A 155 -12.54 -9.18 6.80
N ARG A 156 -13.22 -10.29 7.07
CA ARG A 156 -12.65 -11.64 6.91
C ARG A 156 -12.22 -11.93 5.48
N ALA A 157 -13.02 -11.56 4.48
CA ALA A 157 -12.67 -11.78 3.08
C ALA A 157 -11.38 -11.07 2.66
N GLN A 158 -11.10 -9.88 3.21
CA GLN A 158 -9.85 -9.17 2.98
C GLN A 158 -8.66 -9.88 3.65
N ILE A 159 -8.83 -10.31 4.89
CA ILE A 159 -7.81 -11.04 5.65
C ILE A 159 -7.48 -12.36 4.95
N ASP A 160 -8.48 -13.15 4.58
CA ASP A 160 -8.28 -14.43 3.89
C ASP A 160 -7.54 -14.25 2.56
N ALA A 161 -7.81 -13.15 1.84
CA ALA A 161 -7.08 -12.83 0.60
C ALA A 161 -5.59 -12.51 0.87
N ALA A 162 -5.28 -11.71 1.89
CA ALA A 162 -3.90 -11.41 2.27
C ALA A 162 -3.17 -12.68 2.76
N ASP A 163 -3.80 -13.45 3.64
CA ASP A 163 -3.26 -14.69 4.19
C ASP A 163 -3.00 -15.75 3.10
N SER A 164 -3.86 -15.83 2.09
CA SER A 164 -3.67 -16.75 0.95
C SER A 164 -2.40 -16.46 0.13
N LEU A 165 -1.90 -15.22 0.20
CA LEU A 165 -0.67 -14.78 -0.43
C LEU A 165 0.53 -14.80 0.54
N GLY A 166 0.34 -15.28 1.77
CA GLY A 166 1.38 -15.32 2.79
C GLY A 166 1.77 -13.95 3.34
N LEU A 167 0.89 -12.96 3.24
CA LEU A 167 1.14 -11.59 3.70
C LEU A 167 0.63 -11.37 5.11
N GLY A 168 1.42 -10.67 5.93
CA GLY A 168 0.88 -9.98 7.10
C GLY A 168 0.01 -8.81 6.68
N TRP A 169 -0.86 -8.35 7.56
CA TRP A 169 -1.80 -7.26 7.29
C TRP A 169 -2.04 -6.39 8.52
N MET A 170 -2.64 -5.22 8.29
CA MET A 170 -3.11 -4.31 9.33
C MET A 170 -4.55 -3.89 9.02
N LEU A 171 -5.36 -3.66 10.07
CA LEU A 171 -6.71 -3.12 9.92
C LEU A 171 -6.71 -1.62 10.18
N TRP A 172 -7.44 -0.87 9.36
CA TRP A 172 -7.67 0.54 9.57
C TRP A 172 -9.13 0.82 9.92
N ASN A 173 -9.33 1.50 11.05
CA ASN A 173 -10.60 2.07 11.48
C ASN A 173 -10.33 3.39 12.19
N ALA A 174 -10.81 4.51 11.63
CA ALA A 174 -10.59 5.84 12.19
C ALA A 174 -11.17 6.03 13.60
N GLY A 175 -12.20 5.27 13.95
CA GLY A 175 -12.82 5.25 15.28
C GLY A 175 -12.14 4.32 16.28
N SER A 176 -11.12 3.57 15.86
CA SER A 176 -10.45 2.53 16.67
C SER A 176 -11.41 1.48 17.25
N VAL A 177 -12.52 1.22 16.54
CA VAL A 177 -13.52 0.21 16.90
C VAL A 177 -13.49 -0.87 15.84
N PHE A 178 -12.76 -1.94 16.12
CA PHE A 178 -12.52 -3.02 15.16
C PHE A 178 -13.62 -4.07 15.18
N THR A 179 -13.85 -4.67 14.02
CA THR A 179 -14.85 -5.74 13.78
C THR A 179 -14.28 -7.10 14.19
N GLU A 180 -14.23 -7.36 15.50
CA GLU A 180 -13.60 -8.56 16.09
C GLU A 180 -14.09 -9.88 15.46
N GLY A 181 -15.38 -9.98 15.08
CA GLY A 181 -15.92 -11.18 14.44
C GLY A 181 -15.37 -11.48 13.05
N GLY A 182 -14.66 -10.55 12.43
CA GLY A 182 -13.94 -10.75 11.15
C GLY A 182 -12.49 -11.18 11.33
N ILE A 183 -11.93 -11.02 12.53
CA ILE A 183 -10.53 -11.35 12.80
C ILE A 183 -10.42 -12.85 13.14
N PRO A 184 -9.50 -13.60 12.47
CA PRO A 184 -9.31 -15.03 12.77
C PRO A 184 -8.81 -15.21 14.21
N LEU A 185 -9.28 -16.24 14.89
CA LEU A 185 -8.77 -16.63 16.20
C LEU A 185 -7.35 -17.21 16.05
N ALA A 186 -6.56 -17.14 17.12
CA ALA A 186 -5.16 -17.56 17.08
C ALA A 186 -4.95 -19.04 16.69
N ASP A 187 -5.95 -19.87 16.92
CA ASP A 187 -5.99 -21.29 16.53
C ASP A 187 -6.46 -21.52 15.07
N GLU A 188 -7.05 -20.50 14.44
CA GLU A 188 -7.43 -20.49 13.03
C GLU A 188 -6.31 -19.96 12.11
N VAL A 189 -5.30 -19.28 12.68
CA VAL A 189 -4.17 -18.77 11.90
C VAL A 189 -3.32 -19.94 11.44
N SER A 190 -3.50 -20.34 10.18
CA SER A 190 -2.64 -21.34 9.54
C SER A 190 -1.21 -20.82 9.50
N THR A 191 -0.27 -21.64 9.93
CA THR A 191 1.17 -21.37 9.69
C THR A 191 1.33 -21.08 8.19
N PRO A 192 2.09 -20.04 7.78
CA PRO A 192 2.22 -19.69 6.39
C PRO A 192 2.59 -20.91 5.56
N SER A 193 1.68 -21.36 4.71
CA SER A 193 1.96 -22.41 3.75
C SER A 193 2.99 -21.85 2.78
N GLN A 194 4.06 -22.58 2.56
CA GLN A 194 5.14 -22.21 1.65
C GLN A 194 4.57 -21.65 0.34
N VAL A 195 5.17 -20.54 -0.12
CA VAL A 195 4.89 -19.88 -1.39
C VAL A 195 4.44 -20.89 -2.45
N PRO A 196 3.22 -20.79 -3.00
CA PRO A 196 2.82 -21.63 -4.12
C PRO A 196 3.78 -21.39 -5.30
N PRO A 197 4.10 -22.42 -6.09
CA PRO A 197 4.94 -22.26 -7.26
C PRO A 197 4.32 -21.20 -8.20
N PRO A 198 5.15 -20.45 -8.95
CA PRO A 198 4.67 -19.42 -9.84
C PRO A 198 3.61 -20.00 -10.79
N VAL A 199 2.45 -19.39 -10.80
CA VAL A 199 1.38 -19.71 -11.74
C VAL A 199 1.88 -19.32 -13.12
N GLU A 200 1.83 -20.24 -14.06
CA GLU A 200 2.22 -20.04 -15.45
C GLU A 200 1.52 -18.79 -16.04
N GLU A 201 2.31 -17.85 -16.52
CA GLU A 201 1.87 -16.53 -16.95
C GLU A 201 0.78 -16.60 -18.02
N THR A 202 -0.43 -16.20 -17.66
CA THR A 202 -1.31 -15.57 -18.64
C THR A 202 -1.11 -14.05 -18.55
N ARG A 203 -0.15 -13.56 -19.33
CA ARG A 203 0.12 -12.13 -19.48
C ARG A 203 -1.19 -11.41 -19.84
N PRO A 204 -1.63 -10.40 -19.09
CA PRO A 204 -2.79 -9.62 -19.48
C PRO A 204 -2.51 -8.98 -20.86
N PRO A 205 -3.51 -8.81 -21.71
CA PRO A 205 -3.32 -8.22 -23.03
C PRO A 205 -2.66 -6.85 -22.93
N SER A 206 -1.73 -6.55 -23.82
CA SER A 206 -1.06 -5.25 -23.92
C SER A 206 -2.11 -4.14 -24.00
N GLY A 207 -2.09 -3.20 -23.05
CA GLY A 207 -3.10 -2.15 -22.86
C GLY A 207 -3.83 -2.22 -21.52
N PHE A 208 -3.62 -3.25 -20.70
CA PHE A 208 -4.27 -3.38 -19.40
C PHE A 208 -3.86 -2.24 -18.41
N TRP A 209 -2.68 -1.66 -18.63
CA TRP A 209 -2.11 -0.60 -17.79
C TRP A 209 -2.44 0.82 -18.27
N ASP A 210 -3.08 0.96 -19.46
CA ASP A 210 -3.52 2.23 -20.03
C ASP A 210 -4.93 2.62 -19.55
N VAL A 211 -5.22 2.48 -18.26
CA VAL A 211 -6.45 3.04 -17.70
C VAL A 211 -6.32 4.56 -17.73
N PRO A 212 -7.23 5.29 -18.40
CA PRO A 212 -7.23 6.75 -18.37
C PRO A 212 -7.22 7.21 -16.92
N ALA A 213 -6.42 8.23 -16.61
CA ALA A 213 -6.42 8.85 -15.30
C ALA A 213 -7.88 9.10 -14.88
N ALA A 214 -8.39 8.28 -13.99
CA ALA A 214 -9.74 8.44 -13.47
C ALA A 214 -9.72 9.69 -12.59
N ASN A 215 -10.14 10.81 -13.18
CA ASN A 215 -10.54 12.01 -12.46
C ASN A 215 -11.70 11.62 -11.53
N GLY A 216 -11.43 11.20 -10.32
CA GLY A 216 -12.49 10.74 -9.43
C GLY A 216 -12.11 10.30 -8.05
N TYR A 217 -10.91 10.58 -7.54
CA TYR A 217 -10.69 10.53 -6.10
C TYR A 217 -11.25 11.81 -5.48
N GLY A 218 -12.58 11.88 -5.46
CA GLY A 218 -13.31 12.88 -4.71
C GLY A 218 -13.24 12.54 -3.23
N GLN A 219 -12.56 13.40 -2.49
CA GLN A 219 -12.69 13.60 -1.04
C GLN A 219 -12.45 12.35 -0.18
N ALA A 220 -11.19 12.13 0.18
CA ALA A 220 -10.84 11.50 1.43
C ALA A 220 -10.49 12.60 2.45
N ILE A 221 -11.09 12.50 3.57
CA ILE A 221 -10.90 13.25 4.81
C ILE A 221 -9.42 13.23 5.22
#